data_f7d8e9f4369933f09f454d8bc60a65b3
#
_entry.id   f7d8e9f4369933f09f454d8bc60a65b3
#
_cell.length_a   1.000
_cell.length_b   1.000
_cell.length_c   1.000
_cell.angle_alpha   90.00
_cell.angle_beta   90.00
_cell.angle_gamma   90.00
#
_symmetry.space_group_name_H-M   'P 1'
#
loop_
_entity.id
_entity.type
_entity.pdbx_description
1 polymer ?
#
loop_
_entity_poly.entity_id
_entity_poly.type
_entity_poly.pdbx_seq_one_letter_code
_entity_poly.pdbx_strand_id
1 'polypeptide(L)'
;GEKVGNNFLDPGWTKYDKCALYVTFDLSGQLKQGGNAIGVMLGNGFFNIPRERYFKLLASYGAPRLLMKIQIEYADGSTQDIVTGTDWKTTESPVTYSSIYGGEDYDATKEQTGWMQPGFDDRTWNKALDTGWKTRLLSQRSAPLTVRDRIPTVRLFKTRKGQWVYDLGQNFSGIIRLSLHSKDTHPVKLYPAELLNPDSTVNQSASGAPFWFGYTPKGKGIESWQPQFTYYGFRYVQVEGAVPAGQPNPDGLPEITEITGLHTCYSAEDVGSFHCSKPLFNQTYELIDWAIRSNMASVLTDCPHREKLGWLEEAHLMQYSVQYRYNLARLYEKTFNDMRSTQAANGMIPTIAPELVEFEGGFKDTPEWGSTFVISPWYIYQWYGDTRPIETYYPDMQRYIDYLSSKADNHIIAYGLGDWFDIGPESPGESQLTSNGVTATAIYYYDVTLMEKMANLLGKPDDARKYQELAARIKQAFNRTFWN
;
A
#
# COMPACT_ATOMS: atom_id res chain seq x y z
N GLY A 1 4.20 -22.70 -17.50
CA GLY A 1 3.43 -21.46 -17.58
C GLY A 1 4.30 -20.24 -17.43
N GLU A 2 3.80 -19.12 -17.92
CA GLU A 2 4.46 -17.83 -17.83
C GLU A 2 3.59 -16.91 -16.99
N LYS A 3 4.22 -16.04 -16.16
CA LYS A 3 3.47 -15.04 -15.40
C LYS A 3 2.86 -14.01 -16.36
N VAL A 4 1.57 -13.73 -16.17
CA VAL A 4 0.89 -12.64 -16.88
C VAL A 4 1.24 -11.31 -16.23
N GLY A 5 1.82 -10.39 -17.04
CA GLY A 5 2.23 -9.07 -16.57
C GLY A 5 3.39 -9.10 -15.55
N ASN A 6 3.73 -7.91 -15.04
CA ASN A 6 4.79 -7.72 -14.05
C ASN A 6 4.27 -7.15 -12.71
N ASN A 7 2.96 -7.10 -12.56
CA ASN A 7 2.29 -6.55 -11.39
C ASN A 7 2.62 -7.33 -10.12
N PHE A 8 2.67 -6.62 -9.01
CA PHE A 8 2.89 -7.15 -7.67
C PHE A 8 1.77 -6.66 -6.73
N LEU A 9 1.24 -7.53 -5.87
CA LEU A 9 0.12 -7.24 -4.96
C LEU A 9 -1.07 -6.55 -5.65
N ASP A 10 -1.49 -7.08 -6.78
CA ASP A 10 -2.57 -6.54 -7.60
C ASP A 10 -3.84 -7.41 -7.48
N PRO A 11 -5.03 -6.83 -7.64
CA PRO A 11 -5.34 -5.39 -7.74
C PRO A 11 -5.02 -4.60 -6.48
N GLY A 12 -4.90 -3.27 -6.63
CA GLY A 12 -4.76 -2.36 -5.49
C GLY A 12 -5.92 -2.51 -4.50
N TRP A 13 -5.60 -2.44 -3.21
CA TRP A 13 -6.58 -2.66 -2.16
C TRP A 13 -7.55 -1.47 -1.97
N THR A 14 -8.75 -1.78 -1.49
CA THR A 14 -9.88 -0.86 -1.30
C THR A 14 -10.67 -1.24 -0.04
N LYS A 15 -11.70 -0.48 0.29
CA LYS A 15 -12.72 -0.95 1.26
C LYS A 15 -13.60 -1.98 0.55
N TYR A 16 -13.26 -3.26 0.70
CA TYR A 16 -13.77 -4.35 -0.14
C TYR A 16 -15.28 -4.61 -0.02
N ASP A 17 -15.90 -4.23 1.10
CA ASP A 17 -17.36 -4.26 1.26
C ASP A 17 -18.07 -3.17 0.41
N LYS A 18 -17.33 -2.17 -0.07
CA LYS A 18 -17.85 -1.09 -0.93
C LYS A 18 -17.48 -1.27 -2.38
N CYS A 19 -16.23 -1.60 -2.65
CA CYS A 19 -15.75 -1.83 -4.02
C CYS A 19 -14.49 -2.70 -4.04
N ALA A 20 -14.23 -3.31 -5.18
CA ALA A 20 -12.96 -3.98 -5.50
C ALA A 20 -12.47 -3.51 -6.87
N LEU A 21 -11.17 -3.43 -7.04
CA LEU A 21 -10.56 -3.11 -8.33
C LEU A 21 -10.39 -4.38 -9.16
N TYR A 22 -10.44 -4.24 -10.48
CA TYR A 22 -10.00 -5.27 -11.42
C TYR A 22 -8.94 -4.72 -12.37
N VAL A 23 -8.03 -5.58 -12.80
CA VAL A 23 -6.99 -5.27 -13.79
C VAL A 23 -7.28 -6.01 -15.09
N THR A 24 -6.87 -5.40 -16.20
CA THR A 24 -7.01 -5.99 -17.54
C THR A 24 -5.63 -6.24 -18.11
N PHE A 25 -5.42 -7.42 -18.66
CA PHE A 25 -4.19 -7.84 -19.33
C PHE A 25 -4.48 -8.23 -20.77
N ASP A 26 -3.60 -7.84 -21.69
CA ASP A 26 -3.58 -8.37 -23.04
C ASP A 26 -2.85 -9.72 -23.06
N LEU A 27 -3.56 -10.78 -23.43
CA LEU A 27 -3.06 -12.15 -23.50
C LEU A 27 -2.76 -12.59 -24.93
N SER A 28 -2.94 -11.74 -25.94
CA SER A 28 -2.82 -12.11 -27.36
C SER A 28 -1.50 -12.79 -27.71
N GLY A 29 -0.39 -12.32 -27.10
CA GLY A 29 0.94 -12.92 -27.32
C GLY A 29 1.20 -14.21 -26.56
N GLN A 30 0.35 -14.58 -25.59
CA GLN A 30 0.54 -15.76 -24.73
C GLN A 30 -0.40 -16.93 -25.09
N LEU A 31 -1.55 -16.61 -25.71
CA LEU A 31 -2.50 -17.64 -26.16
C LEU A 31 -1.97 -18.39 -27.38
N LYS A 32 -2.20 -19.69 -27.41
CA LYS A 32 -1.78 -20.58 -28.50
C LYS A 32 -3.00 -21.29 -29.09
N GLN A 33 -2.91 -21.67 -30.35
CA GLN A 33 -3.92 -22.55 -30.95
C GLN A 33 -3.92 -23.92 -30.25
N GLY A 34 -5.11 -24.42 -29.90
CA GLY A 34 -5.27 -25.66 -29.16
C GLY A 34 -5.41 -25.45 -27.66
N GLY A 35 -4.89 -26.36 -26.87
CA GLY A 35 -5.02 -26.33 -25.40
C GLY A 35 -4.22 -25.21 -24.75
N ASN A 36 -4.87 -24.42 -23.91
CA ASN A 36 -4.27 -23.42 -23.02
C ASN A 36 -4.67 -23.77 -21.58
N ALA A 37 -3.84 -23.40 -20.60
CA ALA A 37 -4.15 -23.53 -19.19
C ALA A 37 -3.90 -22.19 -18.50
N ILE A 38 -4.79 -21.81 -17.59
CA ILE A 38 -4.65 -20.64 -16.75
C ILE A 38 -4.69 -21.10 -15.30
N GLY A 39 -3.65 -20.73 -14.56
CA GLY A 39 -3.56 -20.93 -13.12
C GLY A 39 -3.47 -19.59 -12.40
N VAL A 40 -4.18 -19.46 -11.28
CA VAL A 40 -4.16 -18.26 -10.43
C VAL A 40 -3.82 -18.65 -9.01
N MET A 41 -2.81 -18.00 -8.45
CA MET A 41 -2.43 -18.15 -7.04
C MET A 41 -3.02 -16.97 -6.25
N LEU A 42 -3.74 -17.26 -5.18
CA LEU A 42 -4.38 -16.27 -4.32
C LEU A 42 -3.64 -16.15 -3.00
N GLY A 43 -3.39 -14.91 -2.58
CA GLY A 43 -2.84 -14.59 -1.26
C GLY A 43 -3.81 -13.71 -0.46
N ASN A 44 -3.55 -13.60 0.83
CA ASN A 44 -4.44 -12.89 1.75
C ASN A 44 -4.46 -11.36 1.55
N GLY A 45 -3.29 -10.74 1.28
CA GLY A 45 -3.16 -9.29 1.13
C GLY A 45 -3.80 -8.51 2.28
N PHE A 46 -4.46 -7.38 1.93
CA PHE A 46 -5.33 -6.62 2.84
C PHE A 46 -6.77 -7.18 2.94
N PHE A 47 -7.13 -8.15 2.08
CA PHE A 47 -8.45 -8.75 2.10
C PHE A 47 -8.69 -9.64 3.32
N ASN A 48 -7.64 -10.32 3.78
CA ASN A 48 -7.70 -11.22 4.93
C ASN A 48 -6.40 -11.17 5.72
N ILE A 49 -6.42 -10.61 6.93
CA ILE A 49 -5.25 -10.55 7.79
C ILE A 49 -5.38 -11.65 8.85
N PRO A 50 -4.66 -12.78 8.72
CA PRO A 50 -4.75 -13.89 9.66
C PRO A 50 -4.23 -13.50 11.04
N ARG A 51 -4.93 -13.93 12.09
CA ARG A 51 -4.61 -13.65 13.49
C ARG A 51 -3.60 -14.67 14.05
N GLU A 52 -2.39 -14.64 13.50
CA GLU A 52 -1.32 -15.57 13.91
C GLU A 52 -0.07 -14.84 14.41
N ARG A 53 0.68 -14.17 13.52
CA ARG A 53 1.93 -13.45 13.85
C ARG A 53 1.70 -11.99 14.18
N TYR A 54 0.56 -11.44 13.78
CA TYR A 54 0.23 -10.03 13.92
C TYR A 54 -1.18 -9.88 14.49
N PHE A 55 -1.35 -8.94 15.44
CA PHE A 55 -2.59 -8.82 16.23
C PHE A 55 -3.13 -7.39 16.34
N LYS A 56 -2.50 -6.41 15.68
CA LYS A 56 -2.83 -4.99 15.85
C LYS A 56 -3.94 -4.52 14.90
N LEU A 57 -3.72 -4.59 13.60
CA LEU A 57 -4.65 -4.11 12.57
C LEU A 57 -5.30 -5.32 11.88
N LEU A 58 -6.36 -5.83 12.49
CA LEU A 58 -7.02 -7.04 12.02
C LEU A 58 -8.27 -6.69 11.22
N ALA A 59 -8.26 -7.08 9.95
CA ALA A 59 -9.41 -7.02 9.07
C ALA A 59 -9.54 -8.32 8.28
N SER A 60 -10.75 -8.80 8.07
CA SER A 60 -11.00 -9.98 7.25
C SER A 60 -12.35 -9.89 6.58
N TYR A 61 -12.36 -10.07 5.26
CA TYR A 61 -13.56 -10.24 4.44
C TYR A 61 -13.76 -11.72 4.09
N GLY A 62 -13.05 -12.63 4.77
CA GLY A 62 -13.05 -14.07 4.57
C GLY A 62 -11.88 -14.56 3.71
N ALA A 63 -11.95 -15.80 3.23
CA ALA A 63 -10.91 -16.37 2.37
C ALA A 63 -10.76 -15.58 1.06
N PRO A 64 -9.53 -15.49 0.50
CA PRO A 64 -9.29 -14.86 -0.79
C PRO A 64 -10.19 -15.41 -1.91
N ARG A 65 -10.60 -14.55 -2.83
CA ARG A 65 -11.59 -14.86 -3.88
C ARG A 65 -11.09 -14.41 -5.24
N LEU A 66 -11.55 -15.10 -6.27
CA LEU A 66 -11.24 -14.79 -7.66
C LEU A 66 -12.52 -14.50 -8.44
N LEU A 67 -12.51 -13.42 -9.19
CA LEU A 67 -13.44 -13.18 -10.30
C LEU A 67 -12.58 -12.83 -11.53
N MET A 68 -12.67 -13.64 -12.57
CA MET A 68 -11.92 -13.45 -13.80
C MET A 68 -12.82 -13.67 -15.01
N LYS A 69 -12.65 -12.82 -16.03
CA LYS A 69 -13.24 -12.97 -17.36
C LYS A 69 -12.10 -12.89 -18.38
N ILE A 70 -12.05 -13.85 -19.31
CA ILE A 70 -11.23 -13.79 -20.50
C ILE A 70 -12.16 -13.62 -21.69
N GLN A 71 -11.90 -12.63 -22.51
CA GLN A 71 -12.59 -12.44 -23.78
C GLN A 71 -11.63 -12.70 -24.93
N ILE A 72 -11.99 -13.64 -25.76
CA ILE A 72 -11.21 -14.00 -26.97
C ILE A 72 -11.99 -13.49 -28.17
N GLU A 73 -11.34 -12.70 -29.01
CA GLU A 73 -11.85 -12.29 -30.30
C GLU A 73 -11.11 -13.07 -31.41
N TYR A 74 -11.85 -13.75 -32.24
CA TYR A 74 -11.29 -14.53 -33.34
C TYR A 74 -11.17 -13.71 -34.63
N ALA A 75 -10.37 -14.18 -35.58
CA ALA A 75 -10.14 -13.50 -36.84
C ALA A 75 -11.40 -13.32 -37.70
N ASP A 76 -12.43 -14.13 -37.50
CA ASP A 76 -13.74 -14.00 -38.16
C ASP A 76 -14.70 -13.02 -37.47
N GLY A 77 -14.24 -12.34 -36.39
CA GLY A 77 -15.01 -11.40 -35.60
C GLY A 77 -15.91 -12.05 -34.56
N SER A 78 -15.93 -13.38 -34.44
CA SER A 78 -16.64 -14.05 -33.35
C SER A 78 -15.91 -13.88 -32.02
N THR A 79 -16.66 -13.92 -30.91
CA THR A 79 -16.09 -13.76 -29.56
C THR A 79 -16.42 -14.95 -28.67
N GLN A 80 -15.51 -15.29 -27.78
CA GLN A 80 -15.71 -16.29 -26.73
C GLN A 80 -15.38 -15.68 -25.37
N ASP A 81 -16.29 -15.82 -24.41
CA ASP A 81 -16.07 -15.45 -23.02
C ASP A 81 -15.80 -16.70 -22.17
N ILE A 82 -14.73 -16.67 -21.39
CA ILE A 82 -14.41 -17.67 -20.36
C ILE A 82 -14.45 -16.92 -19.01
N VAL A 83 -15.28 -17.41 -18.10
CA VAL A 83 -15.46 -16.80 -16.76
C VAL A 83 -15.16 -17.82 -15.67
N THR A 84 -14.73 -17.34 -14.51
CA THR A 84 -14.61 -18.20 -13.32
C THR A 84 -15.99 -18.68 -12.86
N GLY A 85 -16.10 -19.96 -12.51
CA GLY A 85 -17.33 -20.60 -12.07
C GLY A 85 -17.04 -21.84 -11.21
N THR A 86 -18.09 -22.58 -10.86
CA THR A 86 -17.98 -23.81 -10.04
C THR A 86 -17.41 -25.01 -10.80
N ASP A 87 -17.14 -24.85 -12.09
CA ASP A 87 -16.39 -25.79 -12.92
C ASP A 87 -14.87 -25.66 -12.76
N TRP A 88 -14.40 -24.56 -12.19
CA TRP A 88 -13.01 -24.38 -11.82
C TRP A 88 -12.61 -25.26 -10.66
N LYS A 89 -11.32 -25.53 -10.54
CA LYS A 89 -10.76 -26.36 -9.47
C LYS A 89 -9.75 -25.60 -8.63
N THR A 90 -9.66 -25.94 -7.36
CA THR A 90 -8.82 -25.29 -6.37
C THR A 90 -8.08 -26.34 -5.53
N THR A 91 -6.89 -25.99 -5.08
CA THR A 91 -6.10 -26.76 -4.12
C THR A 91 -5.28 -25.83 -3.25
N GLU A 92 -4.76 -26.33 -2.15
CA GLU A 92 -3.77 -25.60 -1.35
C GLU A 92 -2.50 -25.37 -2.17
N SER A 93 -1.90 -24.20 -2.00
CA SER A 93 -0.67 -23.81 -2.68
C SER A 93 0.58 -24.09 -1.82
N PRO A 94 1.78 -24.02 -2.39
CA PRO A 94 3.04 -24.01 -1.63
C PRO A 94 3.16 -22.85 -0.63
N VAL A 95 2.40 -21.78 -0.79
CA VAL A 95 2.31 -20.68 0.20
C VAL A 95 1.47 -21.18 1.38
N THR A 96 2.12 -21.55 2.46
CA THR A 96 1.48 -22.12 3.67
C THR A 96 1.01 -21.06 4.64
N TYR A 97 1.57 -19.86 4.55
CA TYR A 97 1.17 -18.68 5.29
C TYR A 97 1.39 -17.42 4.43
N SER A 98 0.45 -16.48 4.45
CA SER A 98 0.64 -15.14 3.91
C SER A 98 -0.10 -14.12 4.74
N SER A 99 0.59 -13.02 5.08
CA SER A 99 0.01 -11.87 5.77
C SER A 99 0.75 -10.61 5.36
N ILE A 100 0.01 -9.55 5.06
CA ILE A 100 0.62 -8.25 4.73
C ILE A 100 1.48 -7.71 5.89
N TYR A 101 1.18 -8.11 7.13
CA TYR A 101 1.88 -7.68 8.34
C TYR A 101 2.76 -8.75 9.00
N GLY A 102 2.61 -10.04 8.64
CA GLY A 102 3.32 -11.15 9.27
C GLY A 102 4.35 -11.84 8.38
N GLY A 103 4.38 -11.52 7.09
CA GLY A 103 5.28 -12.15 6.13
C GLY A 103 4.63 -13.26 5.32
N GLU A 104 5.47 -14.13 4.75
CA GLU A 104 5.04 -15.24 3.90
C GLU A 104 5.92 -16.46 4.15
N ASP A 105 5.30 -17.64 4.25
CA ASP A 105 5.99 -18.92 4.29
C ASP A 105 5.65 -19.71 3.02
N TYR A 106 6.69 -20.25 2.40
CA TYR A 106 6.60 -21.07 1.20
C TYR A 106 7.29 -22.41 1.41
N ASP A 107 6.55 -23.48 1.16
CA ASP A 107 7.06 -24.85 1.22
C ASP A 107 7.19 -25.41 -0.20
N ALA A 108 8.40 -25.39 -0.74
CA ALA A 108 8.67 -25.85 -2.10
C ALA A 108 8.42 -27.36 -2.29
N THR A 109 8.37 -28.15 -1.21
CA THR A 109 8.05 -29.58 -1.28
C THR A 109 6.60 -29.83 -1.71
N LYS A 110 5.72 -28.83 -1.54
CA LYS A 110 4.30 -28.89 -1.92
C LYS A 110 4.02 -28.43 -3.34
N GLU A 111 5.04 -28.02 -4.10
CA GLU A 111 4.86 -27.61 -5.48
C GLU A 111 4.36 -28.78 -6.35
N GLN A 112 3.29 -28.51 -7.09
CA GLN A 112 2.73 -29.45 -8.06
C GLN A 112 3.27 -29.13 -9.45
N THR A 113 4.34 -29.84 -9.86
CA THR A 113 4.99 -29.59 -11.15
C THR A 113 4.02 -29.71 -12.30
N GLY A 114 3.96 -28.69 -13.17
CA GLY A 114 3.11 -28.70 -14.35
C GLY A 114 1.67 -28.21 -14.15
N TRP A 115 1.28 -27.75 -12.96
CA TRP A 115 -0.08 -27.30 -12.69
C TRP A 115 -0.58 -26.15 -13.61
N MET A 116 0.34 -25.43 -14.24
CA MET A 116 0.08 -24.36 -15.21
C MET A 116 0.21 -24.85 -16.67
N GLN A 117 0.14 -26.15 -16.92
CA GLN A 117 0.28 -26.72 -18.25
C GLN A 117 -1.02 -27.40 -18.70
N PRO A 118 -1.37 -27.35 -19.99
CA PRO A 118 -2.48 -28.15 -20.52
C PRO A 118 -2.25 -29.65 -20.26
N GLY A 119 -3.31 -30.35 -19.84
CA GLY A 119 -3.27 -31.76 -19.53
C GLY A 119 -2.75 -32.13 -18.15
N PHE A 120 -2.54 -31.15 -17.25
CA PHE A 120 -2.24 -31.44 -15.86
C PHE A 120 -3.37 -32.26 -15.21
N ASP A 121 -2.99 -33.26 -14.42
CA ASP A 121 -3.95 -34.11 -13.69
C ASP A 121 -4.45 -33.42 -12.42
N ASP A 122 -5.57 -32.74 -12.52
CA ASP A 122 -6.23 -32.02 -11.44
C ASP A 122 -7.39 -32.80 -10.78
N ARG A 123 -7.46 -34.12 -10.95
CA ARG A 123 -8.56 -34.95 -10.42
C ARG A 123 -8.66 -34.90 -8.89
N THR A 124 -7.56 -34.65 -8.21
CA THR A 124 -7.52 -34.53 -6.74
C THR A 124 -7.89 -33.15 -6.23
N TRP A 125 -8.02 -32.16 -7.12
CA TRP A 125 -8.38 -30.81 -6.73
C TRP A 125 -9.89 -30.69 -6.44
N ASN A 126 -10.25 -29.84 -5.50
CA ASN A 126 -11.61 -29.54 -5.15
C ASN A 126 -12.27 -28.65 -6.19
N LYS A 127 -13.58 -28.72 -6.33
CA LYS A 127 -14.34 -27.73 -7.11
C LYS A 127 -14.32 -26.37 -6.42
N ALA A 128 -14.25 -25.31 -7.20
CA ALA A 128 -14.43 -23.95 -6.70
C ALA A 128 -15.86 -23.77 -6.16
N LEU A 129 -16.00 -22.92 -5.15
CA LEU A 129 -17.26 -22.59 -4.54
C LEU A 129 -17.69 -21.18 -4.95
N ASP A 130 -18.95 -21.04 -5.37
CA ASP A 130 -19.55 -19.72 -5.50
C ASP A 130 -19.84 -19.18 -4.09
N THR A 131 -19.21 -18.07 -3.75
CA THR A 131 -19.37 -17.46 -2.43
C THR A 131 -20.57 -16.53 -2.33
N GLY A 132 -21.25 -16.23 -3.46
CA GLY A 132 -22.35 -15.26 -3.53
C GLY A 132 -21.96 -13.84 -3.10
N TRP A 133 -20.68 -13.56 -2.88
CA TRP A 133 -20.21 -12.24 -2.43
C TRP A 133 -20.34 -11.22 -3.55
N LYS A 134 -20.92 -10.07 -3.22
CA LYS A 134 -21.16 -8.98 -4.17
C LYS A 134 -20.48 -7.71 -3.69
N THR A 135 -19.75 -7.07 -4.59
CA THR A 135 -19.19 -5.75 -4.40
C THR A 135 -19.19 -5.00 -5.73
N ARG A 136 -19.08 -3.68 -5.68
CA ARG A 136 -18.95 -2.89 -6.91
C ARG A 136 -17.55 -3.07 -7.49
N LEU A 137 -17.46 -3.44 -8.75
CA LEU A 137 -16.19 -3.56 -9.48
C LEU A 137 -15.85 -2.25 -10.17
N LEU A 138 -14.60 -1.82 -10.01
CA LEU A 138 -14.04 -0.64 -10.67
C LEU A 138 -12.77 -1.04 -11.42
N SER A 139 -12.56 -0.46 -12.61
CA SER A 139 -11.31 -0.64 -13.33
C SER A 139 -10.17 0.03 -12.56
N GLN A 140 -9.08 -0.69 -12.34
CA GLN A 140 -7.85 -0.09 -11.85
C GLN A 140 -7.24 0.79 -12.94
N ARG A 141 -7.27 2.09 -12.71
CA ARG A 141 -6.67 3.10 -13.61
C ARG A 141 -5.33 3.59 -13.08
N SER A 142 -5.06 3.36 -11.80
CA SER A 142 -3.76 3.59 -11.19
C SER A 142 -2.74 2.59 -11.73
N ALA A 143 -1.49 3.00 -11.84
CA ALA A 143 -0.41 2.09 -12.24
C ALA A 143 -0.25 0.95 -11.19
N PRO A 144 0.27 -0.21 -11.59
CA PRO A 144 0.50 -1.30 -10.64
C PRO A 144 1.73 -1.03 -9.77
N LEU A 145 1.82 -1.77 -8.65
CA LEU A 145 3.11 -1.98 -8.03
C LEU A 145 3.94 -2.92 -8.90
N THR A 146 5.23 -2.60 -9.04
CA THR A 146 6.20 -3.46 -9.73
C THR A 146 7.53 -3.49 -9.00
N VAL A 147 8.37 -4.45 -9.32
CA VAL A 147 9.79 -4.41 -8.91
C VAL A 147 10.50 -3.35 -9.75
N ARG A 148 10.90 -2.26 -9.12
CA ARG A 148 11.59 -1.14 -9.78
C ARG A 148 13.11 -1.33 -9.76
N ASP A 149 13.67 -1.63 -8.60
CA ASP A 149 15.11 -1.72 -8.41
C ASP A 149 15.51 -3.08 -7.81
N ARG A 150 16.71 -3.53 -8.16
CA ARG A 150 17.38 -4.68 -7.56
C ARG A 150 18.54 -4.18 -6.71
N ILE A 151 18.53 -4.50 -5.42
CA ILE A 151 19.47 -3.98 -4.43
C ILE A 151 20.34 -5.15 -3.96
N PRO A 152 21.58 -5.25 -4.41
CA PRO A 152 22.47 -6.34 -4.02
C PRO A 152 22.94 -6.20 -2.57
N THR A 153 23.33 -7.30 -1.96
CA THR A 153 24.02 -7.30 -0.68
C THR A 153 25.39 -6.63 -0.84
N VAL A 154 25.64 -5.60 -0.03
CA VAL A 154 26.93 -4.85 -0.01
C VAL A 154 27.85 -5.31 1.10
N ARG A 155 27.33 -5.92 2.16
CA ARG A 155 28.10 -6.42 3.29
C ARG A 155 27.45 -7.62 3.95
N LEU A 156 28.25 -8.57 4.36
CA LEU A 156 27.87 -9.74 5.13
C LEU A 156 28.66 -9.75 6.44
N PHE A 157 27.98 -10.00 7.55
CA PHE A 157 28.66 -10.11 8.85
C PHE A 157 27.90 -11.05 9.79
N LYS A 158 28.59 -11.44 10.88
CA LYS A 158 28.04 -12.27 11.92
C LYS A 158 27.72 -11.43 13.17
N THR A 159 26.56 -11.63 13.75
CA THR A 159 26.20 -11.01 15.04
C THR A 159 27.04 -11.58 16.17
N ARG A 160 27.03 -10.93 17.33
CA ARG A 160 27.68 -11.48 18.55
C ARG A 160 27.14 -12.84 18.97
N LYS A 161 25.90 -13.17 18.59
CA LYS A 161 25.26 -14.47 18.85
C LYS A 161 25.51 -15.51 17.75
N GLY A 162 26.33 -15.17 16.76
CA GLY A 162 26.71 -16.09 15.68
C GLY A 162 25.73 -16.16 14.49
N GLN A 163 24.69 -15.34 14.44
CA GLN A 163 23.73 -15.28 13.34
C GLN A 163 24.29 -14.47 12.17
N TRP A 164 23.94 -14.84 10.94
CA TRP A 164 24.34 -14.09 9.74
C TRP A 164 23.38 -12.96 9.42
N VAL A 165 23.94 -11.80 9.05
CA VAL A 165 23.18 -10.63 8.62
C VAL A 165 23.74 -10.11 7.31
N TYR A 166 22.85 -9.93 6.34
CA TYR A 166 23.10 -9.32 5.04
C TYR A 166 22.67 -7.84 5.11
N ASP A 167 23.59 -6.92 4.81
CA ASP A 167 23.33 -5.48 4.69
C ASP A 167 23.21 -5.12 3.22
N LEU A 168 22.07 -4.61 2.82
CA LEU A 168 21.77 -4.21 1.45
C LEU A 168 22.22 -2.76 1.14
N GLY A 169 22.73 -2.03 2.14
CA GLY A 169 23.27 -0.68 1.96
C GLY A 169 22.23 0.42 1.85
N GLN A 170 21.01 0.10 1.43
CA GLN A 170 19.90 1.03 1.24
C GLN A 170 18.66 0.55 2.01
N ASN A 171 17.97 1.46 2.72
CA ASN A 171 16.64 1.20 3.26
C ASN A 171 15.58 1.41 2.18
N PHE A 172 14.66 0.46 2.01
CA PHE A 172 13.62 0.49 0.97
C PHE A 172 12.42 -0.39 1.34
N SER A 173 11.30 -0.22 0.68
CA SER A 173 10.16 -1.13 0.75
C SER A 173 10.25 -2.21 -0.33
N GLY A 174 9.94 -3.46 0.01
CA GLY A 174 9.96 -4.53 -0.98
C GLY A 174 10.01 -5.93 -0.40
N ILE A 175 10.58 -6.82 -1.18
CA ILE A 175 10.75 -8.24 -0.86
C ILE A 175 12.19 -8.68 -1.07
N ILE A 176 12.48 -9.92 -0.67
CA ILE A 176 13.81 -10.54 -0.82
C ILE A 176 13.73 -11.59 -1.92
N ARG A 177 14.72 -11.59 -2.84
CA ARG A 177 15.02 -12.75 -3.66
C ARG A 177 16.12 -13.55 -2.98
N LEU A 178 15.80 -14.79 -2.65
CA LEU A 178 16.70 -15.78 -2.08
C LEU A 178 17.15 -16.74 -3.16
N SER A 179 18.47 -17.02 -3.27
CA SER A 179 19.02 -18.15 -3.99
C SER A 179 19.88 -18.97 -3.04
N LEU A 180 19.69 -20.28 -3.04
CA LEU A 180 20.42 -21.19 -2.16
C LEU A 180 20.69 -22.54 -2.84
N HIS A 181 21.62 -23.28 -2.25
CA HIS A 181 21.84 -24.69 -2.55
C HIS A 181 21.44 -25.51 -1.33
N SER A 182 20.54 -26.46 -1.48
CA SER A 182 20.11 -27.34 -0.40
C SER A 182 20.13 -28.81 -0.83
N LYS A 183 20.48 -29.68 0.13
CA LYS A 183 20.45 -31.15 -0.03
C LYS A 183 19.29 -31.78 0.74
N ASP A 184 18.59 -31.01 1.52
CA ASP A 184 17.45 -31.43 2.32
C ASP A 184 16.36 -30.34 2.38
N THR A 185 15.32 -30.56 3.18
CA THR A 185 14.16 -29.69 3.33
C THR A 185 14.25 -28.79 4.58
N HIS A 186 15.48 -28.47 5.05
CA HIS A 186 15.63 -27.65 6.26
C HIS A 186 15.10 -26.22 6.02
N PRO A 187 14.15 -25.74 6.87
CA PRO A 187 13.51 -24.43 6.66
C PRO A 187 14.50 -23.28 6.89
N VAL A 188 14.42 -22.27 6.04
CA VAL A 188 15.17 -21.02 6.13
C VAL A 188 14.23 -19.88 6.47
N LYS A 189 14.58 -19.05 7.46
CA LYS A 189 13.85 -17.81 7.79
C LYS A 189 14.72 -16.59 7.58
N LEU A 190 14.14 -15.60 6.94
CA LEU A 190 14.78 -14.32 6.63
C LEU A 190 14.02 -13.20 7.38
N TYR A 191 14.69 -12.59 8.36
CA TYR A 191 14.14 -11.52 9.19
C TYR A 191 14.60 -10.17 8.64
N PRO A 192 13.75 -9.43 7.92
CA PRO A 192 14.07 -8.08 7.45
C PRO A 192 13.95 -7.05 8.57
N ALA A 193 14.77 -6.02 8.57
CA ALA A 193 14.62 -4.85 9.45
C ALA A 193 15.33 -3.62 8.89
N GLU A 194 14.87 -2.44 9.30
CA GLU A 194 15.49 -1.16 8.96
C GLU A 194 16.71 -0.87 9.82
N LEU A 195 16.70 -1.31 11.07
CA LEU A 195 17.71 -1.01 12.09
C LEU A 195 18.29 -2.28 12.71
N LEU A 196 19.43 -2.12 13.36
CA LEU A 196 20.10 -3.14 14.17
C LEU A 196 20.05 -2.78 15.65
N ASN A 197 20.03 -3.80 16.49
CA ASN A 197 20.27 -3.71 17.92
C ASN A 197 21.79 -3.49 18.20
N PRO A 198 22.18 -3.07 19.42
CA PRO A 198 23.60 -2.92 19.78
C PRO A 198 24.46 -4.19 19.67
N ASP A 199 23.83 -5.38 19.69
CA ASP A 199 24.48 -6.69 19.48
C ASP A 199 24.53 -7.09 18.00
N SER A 200 24.15 -6.18 17.10
CA SER A 200 24.08 -6.33 15.64
C SER A 200 23.00 -7.31 15.15
N THR A 201 22.08 -7.74 15.99
CA THR A 201 20.86 -8.45 15.54
C THR A 201 19.88 -7.45 14.91
N VAL A 202 19.01 -7.92 14.02
CA VAL A 202 17.96 -7.06 13.44
C VAL A 202 16.97 -6.59 14.50
N ASN A 203 16.54 -5.34 14.38
CA ASN A 203 15.58 -4.74 15.30
C ASN A 203 14.22 -4.56 14.59
N GLN A 204 13.22 -5.34 15.00
CA GLN A 204 11.84 -5.25 14.50
C GLN A 204 10.88 -4.63 15.52
N SER A 205 11.37 -4.00 16.60
CA SER A 205 10.53 -3.46 17.67
C SER A 205 9.51 -2.43 17.17
N ALA A 206 9.89 -1.62 16.18
CA ALA A 206 9.01 -0.61 15.60
C ALA A 206 7.78 -1.19 14.89
N SER A 207 7.83 -2.42 14.37
CA SER A 207 6.67 -3.06 13.73
C SER A 207 5.66 -3.62 14.73
N GLY A 208 6.05 -3.79 16.00
CA GLY A 208 5.19 -4.28 17.09
C GLY A 208 4.83 -5.77 17.00
N ALA A 209 5.38 -6.51 16.04
CA ALA A 209 5.20 -7.95 15.86
C ALA A 209 6.35 -8.54 15.05
N PRO A 210 6.65 -9.85 15.22
CA PRO A 210 7.67 -10.50 14.40
C PRO A 210 7.22 -10.61 12.95
N PHE A 211 8.15 -10.37 12.04
CA PHE A 211 7.97 -10.51 10.59
C PHE A 211 9.12 -11.32 10.00
N TRP A 212 8.82 -12.28 9.16
CA TRP A 212 9.84 -13.02 8.40
C TRP A 212 9.29 -13.53 7.08
N PHE A 213 10.21 -13.83 6.17
CA PHE A 213 9.98 -14.62 4.98
C PHE A 213 10.56 -16.02 5.21
N GLY A 214 9.71 -17.05 5.14
CA GLY A 214 10.07 -18.45 5.37
C GLY A 214 10.13 -19.22 4.06
N TYR A 215 11.18 -20.01 3.86
CA TYR A 215 11.33 -20.88 2.70
C TYR A 215 11.76 -22.27 3.12
N THR A 216 10.98 -23.27 2.77
CA THR A 216 11.36 -24.68 2.90
C THR A 216 11.78 -25.22 1.53
N PRO A 217 13.08 -25.54 1.31
CA PRO A 217 13.57 -26.00 0.03
C PRO A 217 13.12 -27.43 -0.30
N LYS A 218 13.19 -27.80 -1.59
CA LYS A 218 12.98 -29.19 -2.03
C LYS A 218 14.13 -30.13 -1.67
N GLY A 219 15.31 -29.58 -1.38
CA GLY A 219 16.52 -30.35 -1.14
C GLY A 219 17.13 -30.99 -2.39
N LYS A 220 16.95 -30.38 -3.55
CA LYS A 220 17.37 -30.94 -4.85
C LYS A 220 18.42 -30.08 -5.57
N GLY A 221 19.25 -29.36 -4.86
CA GLY A 221 20.32 -28.54 -5.41
C GLY A 221 20.05 -27.06 -5.36
N ILE A 222 20.24 -26.34 -6.47
CA ILE A 222 20.09 -24.88 -6.54
C ILE A 222 18.62 -24.52 -6.68
N GLU A 223 18.14 -23.67 -5.79
CA GLU A 223 16.78 -23.19 -5.74
C GLU A 223 16.75 -21.66 -5.61
N SER A 224 15.72 -21.02 -6.16
CA SER A 224 15.51 -19.58 -6.03
C SER A 224 14.05 -19.29 -5.76
N TRP A 225 13.80 -18.36 -4.83
CA TRP A 225 12.46 -18.02 -4.40
C TRP A 225 12.36 -16.53 -4.03
N GLN A 226 11.15 -16.00 -4.10
CA GLN A 226 10.78 -14.68 -3.59
C GLN A 226 9.32 -14.67 -3.13
N PRO A 227 8.97 -13.93 -2.06
CA PRO A 227 7.59 -13.74 -1.62
C PRO A 227 6.71 -13.09 -2.69
N GLN A 228 5.40 -13.32 -2.63
CA GLN A 228 4.45 -12.82 -3.63
C GLN A 228 3.32 -11.97 -3.03
N PHE A 229 2.96 -12.18 -1.74
CA PHE A 229 1.73 -11.64 -1.16
C PHE A 229 1.96 -10.72 0.04
N THR A 230 3.17 -10.20 0.20
CA THR A 230 3.54 -9.27 1.26
C THR A 230 4.74 -8.44 0.85
N TYR A 231 5.03 -7.36 1.58
CA TYR A 231 6.27 -6.57 1.49
C TYR A 231 6.64 -6.02 2.86
N TYR A 232 7.84 -5.50 3.00
CA TYR A 232 8.33 -4.89 4.24
C TYR A 232 9.31 -3.76 3.95
N GLY A 233 9.46 -2.82 4.89
CA GLY A 233 10.50 -1.80 4.85
C GLY A 233 11.77 -2.33 5.54
N PHE A 234 12.92 -2.39 4.84
CA PHE A 234 14.14 -2.96 5.40
C PHE A 234 15.41 -2.53 4.67
N ARG A 235 16.52 -2.67 5.39
CA ARG A 235 17.89 -2.60 4.88
C ARG A 235 18.67 -3.88 5.21
N TYR A 236 18.41 -4.47 6.36
CA TYR A 236 19.12 -5.64 6.87
C TYR A 236 18.27 -6.89 6.79
N VAL A 237 18.92 -8.03 6.57
CA VAL A 237 18.26 -9.35 6.55
C VAL A 237 19.08 -10.29 7.44
N GLN A 238 18.52 -10.67 8.59
CA GLN A 238 19.10 -11.70 9.45
C GLN A 238 18.57 -13.07 9.01
N VAL A 239 19.46 -14.07 9.02
CA VAL A 239 19.17 -15.42 8.53
C VAL A 239 19.16 -16.41 9.69
N GLU A 240 18.19 -17.31 9.66
CA GLU A 240 18.08 -18.50 10.51
C GLU A 240 17.90 -19.73 9.62
N GLY A 241 18.52 -20.85 9.98
CA GLY A 241 18.37 -22.12 9.25
C GLY A 241 19.21 -22.25 7.99
N ALA A 242 20.14 -21.34 7.72
CA ALA A 242 21.06 -21.40 6.58
C ALA A 242 22.39 -20.69 6.89
N VAL A 243 23.39 -20.99 6.07
CA VAL A 243 24.70 -20.30 6.11
C VAL A 243 25.01 -19.69 4.74
N PRO A 244 25.82 -18.61 4.68
CA PRO A 244 26.31 -18.10 3.39
C PRO A 244 27.25 -19.11 2.73
N ALA A 245 27.16 -19.23 1.42
CA ALA A 245 28.03 -20.12 0.64
C ALA A 245 29.52 -19.83 0.91
N GLY A 246 30.31 -20.90 1.05
CA GLY A 246 31.73 -20.80 1.37
C GLY A 246 32.07 -20.54 2.85
N GLN A 247 31.07 -20.46 3.73
CA GLN A 247 31.29 -20.39 5.18
C GLN A 247 31.30 -21.80 5.82
N PRO A 248 31.95 -21.98 6.99
CA PRO A 248 31.89 -23.24 7.71
C PRO A 248 30.43 -23.69 7.96
N ASN A 249 30.12 -24.92 7.56
CA ASN A 249 28.78 -25.51 7.61
C ASN A 249 28.80 -26.93 8.20
N PRO A 250 29.15 -27.08 9.50
CA PRO A 250 29.25 -28.39 10.12
C PRO A 250 27.90 -29.11 10.25
N ASP A 251 26.81 -28.36 10.30
CA ASP A 251 25.45 -28.91 10.46
C ASP A 251 24.78 -29.26 9.11
N GLY A 252 25.46 -29.02 7.98
CA GLY A 252 24.94 -29.32 6.65
C GLY A 252 23.72 -28.50 6.21
N LEU A 253 23.55 -27.30 6.79
CA LEU A 253 22.42 -26.40 6.50
C LEU A 253 22.41 -25.96 5.02
N PRO A 254 21.26 -25.49 4.50
CA PRO A 254 21.22 -24.83 3.19
C PRO A 254 22.24 -23.71 3.06
N GLU A 255 22.91 -23.63 1.91
CA GLU A 255 23.93 -22.62 1.61
C GLU A 255 23.37 -21.50 0.75
N ILE A 256 23.27 -20.30 1.30
CA ILE A 256 22.77 -19.13 0.58
C ILE A 256 23.84 -18.64 -0.39
N THR A 257 23.53 -18.67 -1.66
CA THR A 257 24.40 -18.18 -2.75
C THR A 257 24.14 -16.70 -3.03
N GLU A 258 22.91 -16.21 -2.84
CA GLU A 258 22.55 -14.82 -3.08
C GLU A 258 21.33 -14.39 -2.21
N ILE A 259 21.42 -13.17 -1.66
CA ILE A 259 20.28 -12.38 -1.17
C ILE A 259 20.31 -11.04 -1.90
N THR A 260 19.22 -10.77 -2.64
CA THR A 260 19.00 -9.50 -3.35
C THR A 260 17.68 -8.90 -2.88
N GLY A 261 17.68 -7.62 -2.51
CA GLY A 261 16.47 -6.84 -2.28
C GLY A 261 15.77 -6.52 -3.60
N LEU A 262 14.47 -6.68 -3.63
CA LEU A 262 13.62 -6.27 -4.75
C LEU A 262 12.73 -5.12 -4.28
N HIS A 263 13.11 -3.89 -4.61
CA HIS A 263 12.33 -2.71 -4.28
C HIS A 263 11.04 -2.71 -5.08
N THR A 264 9.90 -2.70 -4.39
CA THR A 264 8.57 -2.65 -4.97
C THR A 264 7.93 -1.30 -4.70
N CYS A 265 7.46 -0.63 -5.74
CA CYS A 265 6.73 0.62 -5.61
C CYS A 265 5.70 0.79 -6.73
N TYR A 266 4.84 1.77 -6.55
CA TYR A 266 3.92 2.24 -7.57
C TYR A 266 4.68 2.70 -8.83
N SER A 267 4.29 2.19 -10.00
CA SER A 267 4.95 2.47 -11.29
C SER A 267 4.56 3.84 -11.85
N ALA A 268 4.69 4.90 -11.04
CA ALA A 268 4.48 6.26 -11.51
C ALA A 268 5.53 6.65 -12.55
N GLU A 269 5.10 7.46 -13.51
CA GLU A 269 5.99 8.10 -14.48
C GLU A 269 6.86 9.13 -13.77
N ASP A 270 8.17 9.09 -14.03
CA ASP A 270 9.13 10.09 -13.59
C ASP A 270 8.96 11.37 -14.43
N VAL A 271 8.60 12.49 -13.80
CA VAL A 271 8.34 13.76 -14.50
C VAL A 271 9.29 14.88 -14.11
N GLY A 272 10.14 14.66 -13.12
CA GLY A 272 11.09 15.68 -12.66
C GLY A 272 12.37 15.10 -12.07
N SER A 273 13.39 15.95 -12.00
CA SER A 273 14.65 15.66 -11.36
C SER A 273 15.26 16.92 -10.78
N PHE A 274 16.10 16.78 -9.77
CA PHE A 274 16.82 17.87 -9.16
C PHE A 274 18.30 17.53 -9.01
N HIS A 275 19.15 18.48 -9.40
CA HIS A 275 20.59 18.43 -9.17
C HIS A 275 21.15 19.84 -9.04
N CYS A 276 22.06 20.05 -8.09
CA CYS A 276 22.78 21.32 -7.91
C CYS A 276 24.23 21.09 -7.50
N SER A 277 25.02 22.18 -7.42
CA SER A 277 26.43 22.16 -7.04
C SER A 277 26.68 21.86 -5.55
N LYS A 278 25.63 21.83 -4.70
CA LYS A 278 25.75 21.55 -3.26
C LYS A 278 25.41 20.09 -2.99
N PRO A 279 26.38 19.23 -2.62
CA PRO A 279 26.14 17.79 -2.40
C PRO A 279 25.06 17.51 -1.34
N LEU A 280 24.97 18.32 -0.28
CA LEU A 280 23.96 18.15 0.76
C LEU A 280 22.52 18.18 0.21
N PHE A 281 22.21 19.12 -0.70
CA PHE A 281 20.86 19.19 -1.30
C PHE A 281 20.57 18.00 -2.22
N ASN A 282 21.58 17.53 -2.95
CA ASN A 282 21.41 16.34 -3.79
C ASN A 282 21.15 15.10 -2.93
N GLN A 283 21.90 14.92 -1.83
CA GLN A 283 21.69 13.84 -0.86
C GLN A 283 20.31 13.94 -0.19
N THR A 284 19.88 15.13 0.19
CA THR A 284 18.54 15.37 0.75
C THR A 284 17.45 14.99 -0.25
N TYR A 285 17.61 15.39 -1.51
CA TYR A 285 16.68 15.00 -2.58
C TYR A 285 16.60 13.48 -2.75
N GLU A 286 17.73 12.78 -2.75
CA GLU A 286 17.76 11.31 -2.84
C GLU A 286 17.09 10.63 -1.64
N LEU A 287 17.32 11.14 -0.42
CA LEU A 287 16.66 10.62 0.80
C LEU A 287 15.12 10.77 0.71
N ILE A 288 14.66 11.93 0.26
CA ILE A 288 13.24 12.20 0.05
C ILE A 288 12.67 11.27 -1.03
N ASP A 289 13.37 11.10 -2.16
CA ASP A 289 12.94 10.23 -3.26
C ASP A 289 12.83 8.76 -2.82
N TRP A 290 13.78 8.24 -2.02
CA TRP A 290 13.70 6.91 -1.44
C TRP A 290 12.52 6.75 -0.48
N ALA A 291 12.25 7.76 0.36
CA ALA A 291 11.10 7.76 1.27
C ALA A 291 9.77 7.75 0.48
N ILE A 292 9.64 8.61 -0.53
CA ILE A 292 8.46 8.67 -1.40
C ILE A 292 8.21 7.31 -2.07
N ARG A 293 9.22 6.75 -2.76
CA ARG A 293 9.08 5.48 -3.47
C ARG A 293 8.74 4.32 -2.53
N SER A 294 9.31 4.31 -1.34
CA SER A 294 9.06 3.28 -0.34
C SER A 294 7.66 3.35 0.28
N ASN A 295 6.98 4.48 0.15
CA ASN A 295 5.63 4.70 0.68
C ASN A 295 4.54 4.88 -0.40
N MET A 296 4.89 4.68 -1.67
CA MET A 296 3.90 4.59 -2.75
C MET A 296 3.53 3.13 -3.01
N ALA A 297 2.48 2.63 -2.37
CA ALA A 297 2.07 1.22 -2.41
C ALA A 297 0.55 1.06 -2.58
N SER A 298 0.00 1.40 -3.74
CA SER A 298 -1.44 1.46 -4.03
C SER A 298 -2.16 2.62 -3.32
N VAL A 299 -1.61 3.10 -2.23
CA VAL A 299 -1.91 4.34 -1.51
C VAL A 299 -0.59 5.01 -1.13
N LEU A 300 -0.62 6.27 -0.71
CA LEU A 300 0.50 6.86 0.02
C LEU A 300 0.43 6.37 1.47
N THR A 301 1.44 5.62 1.91
CA THR A 301 1.48 5.03 3.25
C THR A 301 2.32 5.86 4.20
N ASP A 302 1.99 5.82 5.49
CA ASP A 302 2.79 6.40 6.57
C ASP A 302 4.16 5.70 6.70
N CYS A 303 4.17 4.39 6.61
CA CYS A 303 5.38 3.58 6.73
C CYS A 303 5.24 2.23 6.01
N PRO A 304 6.36 1.64 5.51
CA PRO A 304 6.31 0.40 4.72
C PRO A 304 6.36 -0.89 5.56
N HIS A 305 6.35 -0.80 6.91
CA HIS A 305 6.50 -1.97 7.77
C HIS A 305 5.39 -2.14 8.81
N ARG A 306 5.09 -1.10 9.62
CA ARG A 306 4.24 -1.18 10.81
C ARG A 306 2.75 -1.10 10.50
N GLU A 307 2.33 -0.06 9.76
CA GLU A 307 0.91 0.25 9.53
C GLU A 307 0.50 0.05 8.09
N LYS A 308 1.30 0.52 7.11
CA LYS A 308 1.01 0.41 5.66
C LYS A 308 -0.37 0.98 5.31
N LEU A 309 -0.82 2.00 6.04
CA LEU A 309 -2.13 2.61 5.90
C LEU A 309 -2.05 3.91 5.09
N GLY A 310 -3.13 4.25 4.41
CA GLY A 310 -3.27 5.52 3.70
C GLY A 310 -3.78 6.61 4.62
N TRP A 311 -2.95 7.08 5.55
CA TRP A 311 -3.24 8.24 6.38
C TRP A 311 -3.37 9.49 5.50
N LEU A 312 -4.45 10.23 5.65
CA LEU A 312 -4.84 11.24 4.67
C LEU A 312 -4.05 12.55 4.79
N GLU A 313 -3.54 12.89 5.98
CA GLU A 313 -2.74 14.10 6.13
C GLU A 313 -1.48 14.04 5.26
N GLU A 314 -0.76 12.93 5.27
CA GLU A 314 0.42 12.73 4.41
C GLU A 314 0.08 12.92 2.94
N ALA A 315 -1.14 12.51 2.53
CA ALA A 315 -1.53 12.60 1.13
C ALA A 315 -1.56 14.05 0.64
N HIS A 316 -2.10 15.02 1.40
CA HIS A 316 -2.12 16.43 0.94
C HIS A 316 -0.86 17.21 1.30
N LEU A 317 -0.25 16.97 2.46
CA LEU A 317 0.98 17.67 2.85
C LEU A 317 2.15 17.34 1.92
N MET A 318 2.29 16.07 1.52
CA MET A 318 3.37 15.63 0.64
C MET A 318 3.07 15.81 -0.85
N GLN A 319 1.82 16.15 -1.22
CA GLN A 319 1.37 16.14 -2.62
C GLN A 319 2.27 16.94 -3.55
N TYR A 320 2.60 18.18 -3.22
CA TYR A 320 3.48 19.00 -4.04
C TYR A 320 4.89 18.43 -4.16
N SER A 321 5.47 17.95 -3.05
CA SER A 321 6.80 17.36 -3.06
C SER A 321 6.87 16.15 -4.01
N VAL A 322 5.84 15.29 -3.95
CA VAL A 322 5.77 14.08 -4.79
C VAL A 322 5.48 14.42 -6.24
N GLN A 323 4.62 15.41 -6.54
CA GLN A 323 4.26 15.84 -7.88
C GLN A 323 5.43 16.47 -8.66
N TYR A 324 6.40 17.08 -7.98
CA TYR A 324 7.63 17.56 -8.63
C TYR A 324 8.46 16.39 -9.21
N ARG A 325 8.28 15.20 -8.70
CA ARG A 325 9.08 14.03 -9.10
C ARG A 325 8.29 13.02 -9.93
N TYR A 326 7.00 12.79 -9.61
CA TYR A 326 6.17 11.74 -10.18
C TYR A 326 4.82 12.24 -10.69
N ASN A 327 4.33 11.62 -11.78
CA ASN A 327 2.95 11.83 -12.23
C ASN A 327 1.98 11.05 -11.32
N LEU A 328 1.21 11.78 -10.53
CA LEU A 328 0.33 11.21 -9.51
C LEU A 328 -1.17 11.27 -9.85
N ALA A 329 -1.54 11.81 -11.01
CA ALA A 329 -2.96 12.03 -11.33
C ALA A 329 -3.83 10.77 -11.11
N ARG A 330 -3.33 9.60 -11.52
CA ARG A 330 -4.05 8.33 -11.37
C ARG A 330 -4.04 7.75 -9.95
N LEU A 331 -2.99 7.98 -9.19
CA LEU A 331 -2.94 7.58 -7.79
C LEU A 331 -3.97 8.38 -6.97
N TYR A 332 -4.03 9.69 -7.20
CA TYR A 332 -5.02 10.54 -6.52
C TYR A 332 -6.46 10.26 -6.97
N GLU A 333 -6.69 9.90 -8.24
CA GLU A 333 -8.01 9.43 -8.68
C GLU A 333 -8.48 8.21 -7.83
N LYS A 334 -7.57 7.27 -7.56
CA LYS A 334 -7.85 6.15 -6.64
C LYS A 334 -8.11 6.65 -5.22
N THR A 335 -7.26 7.53 -4.69
CA THR A 335 -7.38 8.08 -3.33
C THR A 335 -8.72 8.78 -3.13
N PHE A 336 -9.22 9.54 -4.11
CA PHE A 336 -10.53 10.18 -4.05
C PHE A 336 -11.68 9.15 -4.03
N ASN A 337 -11.58 8.08 -4.81
CA ASN A 337 -12.54 6.98 -4.77
C ASN A 337 -12.52 6.26 -3.41
N ASP A 338 -11.35 6.06 -2.82
CA ASP A 338 -11.19 5.45 -1.51
C ASP A 338 -11.84 6.34 -0.42
N MET A 339 -11.57 7.64 -0.42
CA MET A 339 -12.22 8.60 0.50
C MET A 339 -13.73 8.62 0.34
N ARG A 340 -14.26 8.68 -0.90
CA ARG A 340 -15.70 8.57 -1.15
C ARG A 340 -16.29 7.27 -0.61
N SER A 341 -15.61 6.14 -0.76
CA SER A 341 -16.08 4.84 -0.30
C SER A 341 -16.13 4.71 1.22
N THR A 342 -15.31 5.51 1.93
CA THR A 342 -15.23 5.53 3.39
C THR A 342 -16.03 6.66 4.02
N GLN A 343 -16.50 7.65 3.24
CA GLN A 343 -17.26 8.77 3.76
C GLN A 343 -18.52 8.28 4.51
N ALA A 344 -18.62 8.68 5.77
CA ALA A 344 -19.75 8.34 6.62
C ALA A 344 -21.05 9.02 6.16
N ALA A 345 -22.21 8.50 6.62
CA ALA A 345 -23.51 9.04 6.26
C ALA A 345 -23.71 10.52 6.64
N ASN A 346 -23.08 10.95 7.74
CA ASN A 346 -23.10 12.35 8.22
C ASN A 346 -22.09 13.26 7.48
N GLY A 347 -21.31 12.73 6.54
CA GLY A 347 -20.33 13.47 5.76
C GLY A 347 -18.89 13.39 6.26
N MET A 348 -18.63 12.84 7.45
CA MET A 348 -17.29 12.68 8.02
C MET A 348 -16.40 11.84 7.10
N ILE A 349 -15.15 12.25 6.93
CA ILE A 349 -14.08 11.49 6.29
C ILE A 349 -13.16 10.95 7.39
N PRO A 350 -12.96 9.62 7.49
CA PRO A 350 -12.02 9.07 8.47
C PRO A 350 -10.58 9.46 8.12
N THR A 351 -9.68 9.34 9.09
CA THR A 351 -8.27 9.72 8.95
C THR A 351 -7.48 8.85 7.98
N ILE A 352 -7.97 7.64 7.66
CA ILE A 352 -7.36 6.72 6.69
C ILE A 352 -8.32 6.40 5.55
N ALA A 353 -7.80 6.27 4.34
CA ALA A 353 -8.54 5.76 3.19
C ALA A 353 -7.63 4.91 2.27
N PRO A 354 -8.04 3.65 1.95
CA PRO A 354 -9.25 2.95 2.40
C PRO A 354 -9.27 2.74 3.92
N GLU A 355 -10.46 2.68 4.53
CA GLU A 355 -10.60 2.41 5.95
C GLU A 355 -10.49 0.89 6.20
N LEU A 356 -9.26 0.42 6.50
CA LEU A 356 -8.97 -0.98 6.80
C LEU A 356 -9.59 -1.41 8.12
N VAL A 357 -9.45 -0.56 9.13
CA VAL A 357 -9.98 -0.73 10.49
C VAL A 357 -10.63 0.57 10.92
N GLU A 358 -11.63 0.50 11.81
CA GLU A 358 -12.21 1.68 12.41
C GLU A 358 -11.42 2.06 13.66
N PHE A 359 -10.89 3.26 13.67
CA PHE A 359 -10.28 3.87 14.84
C PHE A 359 -11.33 4.59 15.68
N GLU A 360 -10.93 5.09 16.85
CA GLU A 360 -11.77 5.88 17.75
C GLU A 360 -11.16 7.24 18.06
N GLY A 361 -11.96 8.18 18.56
CA GLY A 361 -11.51 9.51 18.96
C GLY A 361 -10.84 10.30 17.83
N GLY A 362 -9.76 10.98 18.11
CA GLY A 362 -8.97 11.75 17.14
C GLY A 362 -8.37 10.91 16.03
N PHE A 363 -8.06 9.64 16.29
CA PHE A 363 -7.58 8.73 15.26
C PHE A 363 -8.64 8.34 14.23
N LYS A 364 -9.92 8.61 14.48
CA LYS A 364 -11.01 8.40 13.51
C LYS A 364 -11.41 9.70 12.82
N ASP A 365 -11.47 10.78 13.57
CA ASP A 365 -12.06 12.05 13.15
C ASP A 365 -11.14 13.21 13.52
N THR A 366 -10.40 13.69 12.55
CA THR A 366 -9.48 14.82 12.67
C THR A 366 -9.56 15.67 11.41
N PRO A 367 -9.90 16.96 11.52
CA PRO A 367 -10.04 17.84 10.37
C PRO A 367 -8.82 17.90 9.47
N GLU A 368 -7.62 17.95 10.03
CA GLU A 368 -6.36 18.04 9.29
C GLU A 368 -6.16 16.85 8.32
N TRP A 369 -6.65 15.66 8.67
CA TRP A 369 -6.63 14.46 7.80
C TRP A 369 -7.78 14.44 6.79
N GLY A 370 -9.01 14.63 7.28
CA GLY A 370 -10.21 14.56 6.44
C GLY A 370 -10.25 15.64 5.34
N SER A 371 -9.63 16.80 5.59
CA SER A 371 -9.54 17.93 4.66
C SER A 371 -8.79 17.60 3.37
N THR A 372 -8.04 16.49 3.32
CA THR A 372 -7.46 15.96 2.08
C THR A 372 -8.50 15.84 0.97
N PHE A 373 -9.75 15.52 1.33
CA PHE A 373 -10.82 15.37 0.34
C PHE A 373 -11.23 16.69 -0.34
N VAL A 374 -10.93 17.82 0.26
CA VAL A 374 -11.14 19.16 -0.32
C VAL A 374 -9.84 19.71 -0.95
N ILE A 375 -8.72 19.53 -0.25
CA ILE A 375 -7.45 20.14 -0.62
C ILE A 375 -6.86 19.47 -1.88
N SER A 376 -6.78 18.14 -1.90
CA SER A 376 -6.09 17.42 -2.95
C SER A 376 -6.73 17.54 -4.34
N PRO A 377 -8.09 17.53 -4.52
CA PRO A 377 -8.68 17.84 -5.81
C PRO A 377 -8.31 19.22 -6.37
N TRP A 378 -8.20 20.23 -5.49
CA TRP A 378 -7.74 21.56 -5.88
C TRP A 378 -6.29 21.55 -6.34
N TYR A 379 -5.41 20.82 -5.64
CA TYR A 379 -3.99 20.68 -6.04
C TYR A 379 -3.83 19.92 -7.36
N ILE A 380 -4.65 18.90 -7.64
CA ILE A 380 -4.68 18.25 -8.96
C ILE A 380 -5.07 19.23 -10.05
N TYR A 381 -6.07 20.05 -9.83
CA TYR A 381 -6.44 21.12 -10.78
C TYR A 381 -5.31 22.12 -11.01
N GLN A 382 -4.68 22.60 -9.93
CA GLN A 382 -3.58 23.57 -10.06
C GLN A 382 -2.37 23.00 -10.80
N TRP A 383 -2.08 21.72 -10.63
CA TRP A 383 -0.90 21.08 -11.21
C TRP A 383 -1.11 20.57 -12.64
N TYR A 384 -2.27 19.93 -12.89
CA TYR A 384 -2.57 19.26 -14.15
C TYR A 384 -3.63 19.98 -15.01
N GLY A 385 -4.28 21.02 -14.50
CA GLY A 385 -5.44 21.63 -15.16
C GLY A 385 -6.68 20.73 -15.19
N ASP A 386 -6.69 19.62 -14.42
CA ASP A 386 -7.76 18.64 -14.45
C ASP A 386 -8.87 18.99 -13.47
N THR A 387 -10.03 19.42 -14.00
CA THR A 387 -11.21 19.78 -13.21
C THR A 387 -12.07 18.57 -12.82
N ARG A 388 -11.88 17.41 -13.44
CA ARG A 388 -12.73 16.22 -13.25
C ARG A 388 -12.83 15.75 -11.78
N PRO A 389 -11.75 15.75 -10.95
CA PRO A 389 -11.89 15.44 -9.55
C PRO A 389 -12.83 16.42 -8.82
N ILE A 390 -12.71 17.72 -9.10
CA ILE A 390 -13.58 18.73 -8.50
C ILE A 390 -15.02 18.49 -8.92
N GLU A 391 -15.29 18.35 -10.23
CA GLU A 391 -16.64 18.09 -10.76
C GLU A 391 -17.27 16.82 -10.16
N THR A 392 -16.47 15.74 -10.09
CA THR A 392 -16.95 14.42 -9.68
C THR A 392 -17.28 14.34 -8.19
N TYR A 393 -16.46 14.97 -7.35
CA TYR A 393 -16.54 14.83 -5.89
C TYR A 393 -17.10 16.08 -5.18
N TYR A 394 -17.51 17.09 -5.93
CA TYR A 394 -18.04 18.34 -5.35
C TYR A 394 -19.19 18.11 -4.35
N PRO A 395 -20.22 17.28 -4.62
CA PRO A 395 -21.28 17.00 -3.65
C PRO A 395 -20.75 16.31 -2.38
N ASP A 396 -19.74 15.47 -2.51
CA ASP A 396 -19.15 14.74 -1.38
C ASP A 396 -18.32 15.70 -0.51
N MET A 397 -17.58 16.63 -1.13
CA MET A 397 -16.86 17.70 -0.44
C MET A 397 -17.84 18.65 0.28
N GLN A 398 -18.99 18.98 -0.34
CA GLN A 398 -20.04 19.77 0.32
C GLN A 398 -20.51 19.08 1.62
N ARG A 399 -20.77 17.78 1.58
CA ARG A 399 -21.17 16.99 2.76
C ARG A 399 -20.11 17.04 3.86
N TYR A 400 -18.82 17.02 3.47
CA TYR A 400 -17.73 17.14 4.45
C TYR A 400 -17.70 18.54 5.09
N ILE A 401 -17.86 19.62 4.32
CA ILE A 401 -17.96 20.99 4.88
C ILE A 401 -19.18 21.14 5.79
N ASP A 402 -20.32 20.57 5.41
CA ASP A 402 -21.52 20.59 6.25
C ASP A 402 -21.30 19.81 7.56
N TYR A 403 -20.56 18.69 7.50
CA TYR A 403 -20.12 17.95 8.68
C TYR A 403 -19.24 18.81 9.59
N LEU A 404 -18.16 19.42 9.08
CA LEU A 404 -17.29 20.30 9.85
C LEU A 404 -18.08 21.47 10.47
N SER A 405 -18.99 22.07 9.71
CA SER A 405 -19.87 23.14 10.19
C SER A 405 -20.74 22.68 11.35
N SER A 406 -21.23 21.43 11.33
CA SER A 406 -22.05 20.87 12.41
C SER A 406 -21.28 20.61 13.70
N LYS A 407 -19.95 20.48 13.60
CA LYS A 407 -19.04 20.25 14.73
C LYS A 407 -18.50 21.55 15.32
N ALA A 408 -18.60 22.64 14.58
CA ALA A 408 -18.07 23.93 15.01
C ALA A 408 -18.98 24.58 16.07
N ASP A 409 -18.37 25.02 17.17
CA ASP A 409 -19.03 25.93 18.12
C ASP A 409 -18.65 27.37 17.78
N ASN A 410 -19.67 28.21 17.45
CA ASN A 410 -19.44 29.59 17.01
C ASN A 410 -18.36 29.74 15.93
N HIS A 411 -18.32 28.79 14.95
CA HIS A 411 -17.35 28.71 13.87
C HIS A 411 -15.93 28.27 14.28
N ILE A 412 -15.72 27.82 15.50
CA ILE A 412 -14.46 27.25 16.00
C ILE A 412 -14.59 25.76 16.10
N ILE A 413 -13.63 25.02 15.53
CA ILE A 413 -13.46 23.58 15.67
C ILE A 413 -12.26 23.35 16.60
N ALA A 414 -12.45 22.57 17.67
CA ALA A 414 -11.42 22.35 18.68
C ALA A 414 -11.29 20.87 19.09
N TYR A 415 -11.29 19.99 18.09
CA TYR A 415 -11.08 18.56 18.30
C TYR A 415 -10.13 18.00 17.22
N GLY A 416 -9.65 16.77 17.43
CA GLY A 416 -8.74 16.07 16.54
C GLY A 416 -7.38 15.85 17.17
N LEU A 417 -6.39 15.49 16.37
CA LEU A 417 -5.01 15.22 16.79
C LEU A 417 -4.15 16.49 16.78
N GLY A 418 -4.56 17.51 16.02
CA GLY A 418 -3.86 18.78 15.90
C GLY A 418 -2.53 18.67 15.16
N ASP A 419 -1.54 19.44 15.62
CA ASP A 419 -0.15 19.39 15.12
C ASP A 419 0.51 18.11 15.61
N TRP A 420 0.24 17.02 14.87
CA TRP A 420 0.62 15.66 15.25
C TRP A 420 2.13 15.51 15.36
N PHE A 421 2.58 14.93 16.47
CA PHE A 421 3.98 14.66 16.74
C PHE A 421 4.85 15.91 16.93
N ASP A 422 4.25 17.01 17.41
CA ASP A 422 4.99 18.20 17.77
C ASP A 422 6.00 17.92 18.92
N ILE A 423 7.00 18.79 19.05
CA ILE A 423 8.03 18.66 20.09
C ILE A 423 7.57 19.42 21.33
N GLY A 424 6.79 18.76 22.16
CA GLY A 424 6.29 19.27 23.43
C GLY A 424 6.99 18.68 24.66
N PRO A 425 6.52 19.00 25.87
CA PRO A 425 7.09 18.50 27.12
C PRO A 425 6.79 17.02 27.39
N GLU A 426 5.72 16.49 26.81
CA GLU A 426 5.31 15.08 26.95
C GLU A 426 5.84 14.22 25.80
N SER A 427 5.54 12.91 25.82
CA SER A 427 5.84 12.03 24.70
C SER A 427 5.13 12.50 23.44
N PRO A 428 5.80 12.48 22.24
CA PRO A 428 5.18 12.92 21.00
C PRO A 428 3.91 12.12 20.68
N GLY A 429 2.92 12.81 20.12
CA GLY A 429 1.63 12.24 19.77
C GLY A 429 0.64 13.36 19.43
N GLU A 430 -0.50 13.42 20.11
CA GLU A 430 -1.45 14.52 20.00
C GLU A 430 -0.78 15.86 20.32
N SER A 431 -1.21 16.93 19.66
CA SER A 431 -0.64 18.27 19.78
C SER A 431 -0.56 18.76 21.22
N GLN A 432 0.57 19.29 21.61
CA GLN A 432 0.88 19.75 22.97
C GLN A 432 1.08 21.26 23.04
N LEU A 433 1.70 21.87 22.03
CA LEU A 433 2.09 23.28 22.01
C LEU A 433 1.07 24.15 21.28
N THR A 434 0.53 23.66 20.17
CA THR A 434 -0.49 24.35 19.39
C THR A 434 -1.87 23.77 19.74
N SER A 435 -2.82 24.59 20.15
CA SER A 435 -4.15 24.09 20.48
C SER A 435 -4.85 23.54 19.24
N ASN A 436 -5.61 22.43 19.40
CA ASN A 436 -6.42 21.83 18.31
C ASN A 436 -7.42 22.87 17.73
N GLY A 437 -7.83 23.85 18.53
CA GLY A 437 -8.67 24.96 18.07
C GLY A 437 -8.02 25.80 16.98
N VAL A 438 -6.70 26.01 17.06
CA VAL A 438 -5.95 26.79 16.05
C VAL A 438 -5.82 25.97 14.76
N THR A 439 -5.33 24.73 14.82
CA THR A 439 -5.07 23.94 13.64
C THR A 439 -6.35 23.51 12.93
N ALA A 440 -7.31 22.94 13.66
CA ALA A 440 -8.57 22.48 13.09
C ALA A 440 -9.43 23.62 12.53
N THR A 441 -9.45 24.79 13.17
CA THR A 441 -10.20 25.94 12.62
C THR A 441 -9.48 26.56 11.42
N ALA A 442 -8.16 26.59 11.42
CA ALA A 442 -7.38 27.11 10.28
C ALA A 442 -7.59 26.23 9.04
N ILE A 443 -7.56 24.88 9.18
CA ILE A 443 -7.80 23.99 8.06
C ILE A 443 -9.25 24.06 7.57
N TYR A 444 -10.23 24.14 8.47
CA TYR A 444 -11.63 24.38 8.13
C TYR A 444 -11.83 25.68 7.35
N TYR A 445 -11.17 26.77 7.76
CA TYR A 445 -11.17 28.02 6.98
C TYR A 445 -10.59 27.81 5.59
N TYR A 446 -9.49 27.10 5.49
CA TYR A 446 -8.83 26.81 4.21
C TYR A 446 -9.75 26.00 3.30
N ASP A 447 -10.36 24.93 3.80
CA ASP A 447 -11.32 24.12 3.05
C ASP A 447 -12.48 24.96 2.49
N VAL A 448 -13.08 25.81 3.31
CA VAL A 448 -14.18 26.68 2.89
C VAL A 448 -13.73 27.67 1.82
N THR A 449 -12.51 28.20 1.91
CA THR A 449 -11.95 29.10 0.87
C THR A 449 -11.66 28.34 -0.43
N LEU A 450 -11.28 27.07 -0.36
CA LEU A 450 -11.12 26.24 -1.55
C LEU A 450 -12.47 25.90 -2.18
N MET A 451 -13.49 25.61 -1.38
CA MET A 451 -14.84 25.38 -1.89
C MET A 451 -15.44 26.62 -2.57
N GLU A 452 -15.15 27.83 -2.10
CA GLU A 452 -15.50 29.07 -2.81
C GLU A 452 -14.86 29.12 -4.20
N LYS A 453 -13.54 28.86 -4.27
CA LYS A 453 -12.79 28.85 -5.53
C LYS A 453 -13.32 27.80 -6.51
N MET A 454 -13.59 26.58 -6.00
CA MET A 454 -14.14 25.47 -6.78
C MET A 454 -15.55 25.79 -7.29
N ALA A 455 -16.40 26.39 -6.43
CA ALA A 455 -17.74 26.83 -6.82
C ALA A 455 -17.69 27.88 -7.97
N ASN A 456 -16.78 28.84 -7.89
CA ASN A 456 -16.55 29.80 -8.98
C ASN A 456 -16.07 29.10 -10.25
N LEU A 457 -15.13 28.17 -10.15
CA LEU A 457 -14.62 27.39 -11.28
C LEU A 457 -15.74 26.58 -11.97
N LEU A 458 -16.69 26.05 -11.19
CA LEU A 458 -17.81 25.25 -11.69
C LEU A 458 -19.04 26.09 -12.09
N GLY A 459 -18.95 27.43 -12.05
CA GLY A 459 -20.08 28.31 -12.38
C GLY A 459 -21.26 28.23 -11.42
N LYS A 460 -20.99 28.03 -10.12
CA LYS A 460 -22.00 27.91 -9.03
C LYS A 460 -21.97 29.16 -8.14
N PRO A 461 -22.51 30.29 -8.57
CA PRO A 461 -22.36 31.57 -7.86
C PRO A 461 -23.01 31.62 -6.48
N ASP A 462 -24.09 30.89 -6.28
CA ASP A 462 -24.78 30.84 -4.98
C ASP A 462 -23.96 30.06 -3.95
N ASP A 463 -23.36 28.93 -4.35
CA ASP A 463 -22.42 28.17 -3.52
C ASP A 463 -21.17 29.03 -3.19
N ALA A 464 -20.64 29.71 -4.20
CA ALA A 464 -19.47 30.61 -4.00
C ALA A 464 -19.77 31.67 -2.94
N ARG A 465 -20.93 32.32 -3.03
CA ARG A 465 -21.36 33.32 -2.03
C ARG A 465 -21.54 32.70 -0.64
N LYS A 466 -22.22 31.55 -0.54
CA LYS A 466 -22.35 30.76 0.71
C LYS A 466 -21.01 30.54 1.39
N TYR A 467 -20.00 30.05 0.62
CA TYR A 467 -18.69 29.74 1.16
C TYR A 467 -17.88 31.00 1.48
N GLN A 468 -17.96 32.05 0.68
CA GLN A 468 -17.34 33.34 0.99
C GLN A 468 -17.83 33.93 2.34
N GLU A 469 -19.15 33.91 2.57
CA GLU A 469 -19.73 34.37 3.81
C GLU A 469 -19.33 33.48 4.99
N LEU A 470 -19.30 32.17 4.82
CA LEU A 470 -18.86 31.22 5.83
C LEU A 470 -17.38 31.45 6.20
N ALA A 471 -16.49 31.56 5.19
CA ALA A 471 -15.08 31.86 5.41
C ALA A 471 -14.86 33.17 6.19
N ALA A 472 -15.63 34.22 5.87
CA ALA A 472 -15.56 35.47 6.59
C ALA A 472 -15.93 35.31 8.08
N ARG A 473 -16.98 34.54 8.39
CA ARG A 473 -17.40 34.24 9.76
C ARG A 473 -16.35 33.44 10.53
N ILE A 474 -15.77 32.39 9.90
CA ILE A 474 -14.71 31.58 10.51
C ILE A 474 -13.50 32.45 10.82
N LYS A 475 -13.04 33.26 9.85
CA LYS A 475 -11.91 34.19 10.04
C LYS A 475 -12.15 35.17 11.20
N GLN A 476 -13.36 35.74 11.29
CA GLN A 476 -13.71 36.65 12.38
C GLN A 476 -13.70 35.93 13.74
N ALA A 477 -14.26 34.72 13.80
CA ALA A 477 -14.27 33.93 15.02
C ALA A 477 -12.85 33.53 15.44
N PHE A 478 -12.03 33.07 14.50
CA PHE A 478 -10.62 32.72 14.72
C PHE A 478 -9.84 33.88 15.31
N ASN A 479 -9.88 35.06 14.65
CA ASN A 479 -9.17 36.24 15.12
C ASN A 479 -9.63 36.70 16.53
N ARG A 480 -10.93 36.62 16.80
CA ARG A 480 -11.48 36.99 18.13
C ARG A 480 -11.03 36.00 19.22
N THR A 481 -10.84 34.73 18.89
CA THR A 481 -10.55 33.66 19.87
C THR A 481 -9.05 33.47 20.09
N PHE A 482 -8.23 33.55 19.04
CA PHE A 482 -6.82 33.16 19.08
C PHE A 482 -5.83 34.30 18.81
N TRP A 483 -6.29 35.46 18.32
CA TRP A 483 -5.42 36.59 18.09
C TRP A 483 -5.42 37.53 19.32
N ASN A 484 -4.23 37.69 19.91
CA ASN A 484 -4.02 38.60 21.08
C ASN A 484 -3.56 39.96 20.61
#